data_47ffbb5766c9278aef80ef0d65854d45
#
_entry.id   47ffbb5766c9278aef80ef0d65854d45
#
_cell.length_a   1.000
_cell.length_b   1.000
_cell.length_c   1.000
_cell.angle_alpha   90.00
_cell.angle_beta   90.00
_cell.angle_gamma   90.00
#
_symmetry.space_group_name_H-M   'P 1'
#
loop_
_entity.id
_entity.type
_entity.pdbx_description
1 polymer ?
#
loop_
_entity_poly.entity_id
_entity_poly.type
_entity_poly.pdbx_seq_one_letter_code
_entity_poly.pdbx_strand_id
1 'polypeptide(L)'
;STFDGNIVSTFKGNVTRDYKGTMIDNIDGNVTKTYKGTYTQSVTGNHLVTSKGQYNHNVTGTFNMISQGVVTITGTQIYLN
;
A
#
# COMPACT_ATOMS: atom_id res chain seq x y z
N SER A 1 -9.13 22.93 -7.89
CA SER A 1 -7.95 23.73 -7.64
C SER A 1 -6.72 23.06 -8.24
N THR A 2 -5.85 23.84 -8.88
CA THR A 2 -4.63 23.36 -9.49
C THR A 2 -3.42 24.01 -8.81
N PHE A 3 -2.45 23.18 -8.42
CA PHE A 3 -1.22 23.63 -7.80
C PHE A 3 -0.06 23.23 -8.70
N ASP A 4 0.72 24.20 -9.18
CA ASP A 4 1.86 23.97 -10.06
C ASP A 4 3.18 23.81 -9.31
N GLY A 5 3.20 24.08 -8.03
CA GLY A 5 4.40 23.98 -7.20
C GLY A 5 4.31 22.87 -6.19
N ASN A 6 5.19 22.90 -5.23
CA ASN A 6 5.23 21.94 -4.15
C ASN A 6 4.28 22.35 -3.04
N ILE A 7 3.66 21.35 -2.42
CA ILE A 7 2.80 21.56 -1.26
C ILE A 7 3.43 20.83 -0.09
N VAL A 8 3.71 21.55 1.00
CA VAL A 8 4.25 20.96 2.21
C VAL A 8 3.22 21.14 3.32
N SER A 9 2.79 20.03 3.91
CA SER A 9 1.84 20.03 5.02
C SER A 9 2.44 19.28 6.18
N THR A 10 2.46 19.91 7.36
CA THR A 10 2.99 19.30 8.57
C THR A 10 1.88 19.20 9.61
N PHE A 11 1.60 17.99 10.06
CA PHE A 11 0.60 17.72 11.07
C PHE A 11 1.30 17.07 12.26
N LYS A 12 1.32 17.75 13.41
CA LYS A 12 1.97 17.23 14.61
C LYS A 12 1.03 16.44 15.51
N GLY A 13 -0.25 16.51 15.25
CA GLY A 13 -1.25 15.75 15.97
C GLY A 13 -1.86 14.67 15.09
N ASN A 14 -3.07 14.27 15.44
CA ASN A 14 -3.79 13.25 14.70
C ASN A 14 -4.46 13.85 13.48
N VAL A 15 -4.50 13.08 12.39
CA VAL A 15 -5.24 13.44 11.18
C VAL A 15 -6.25 12.34 10.91
N THR A 16 -7.52 12.72 10.83
CA THR A 16 -8.61 11.80 10.50
C THR A 16 -9.23 12.24 9.20
N ARG A 17 -9.39 11.29 8.26
CA ARG A 17 -10.04 11.53 6.98
C ARG A 17 -11.13 10.49 6.77
N ASP A 18 -12.35 10.95 6.56
CA ASP A 18 -13.49 10.09 6.27
C ASP A 18 -13.97 10.37 4.86
N TYR A 19 -13.86 9.38 3.98
CA TYR A 19 -14.37 9.46 2.62
C TYR A 19 -15.58 8.56 2.51
N LYS A 20 -16.76 9.16 2.32
CA LYS A 20 -18.01 8.39 2.22
C LYS A 20 -18.32 7.96 0.80
N GLY A 21 -17.60 8.48 -0.16
CA GLY A 21 -17.71 8.10 -1.55
C GLY A 21 -16.45 7.43 -2.02
N THR A 22 -16.10 7.68 -3.27
CA THR A 22 -14.92 7.11 -3.91
C THR A 22 -13.73 8.05 -3.77
N MET A 23 -12.57 7.49 -3.50
CA MET A 23 -11.32 8.23 -3.50
C MET A 23 -10.46 7.73 -4.66
N ILE A 24 -9.98 8.65 -5.49
CA ILE A 24 -9.12 8.34 -6.63
C ILE A 24 -7.86 9.18 -6.51
N ASP A 25 -6.70 8.52 -6.48
CA ASP A 25 -5.39 9.16 -6.52
C ASP A 25 -4.69 8.77 -7.82
N ASN A 26 -4.42 9.74 -8.68
CA ASN A 26 -3.63 9.55 -9.90
C ASN A 26 -2.32 10.29 -9.73
N ILE A 27 -1.23 9.56 -9.74
CA ILE A 27 0.09 10.14 -9.51
C ILE A 27 1.01 9.71 -10.66
N ASP A 28 1.47 10.68 -11.43
CA ASP A 28 2.33 10.42 -12.59
C ASP A 28 3.78 10.24 -12.23
N GLY A 29 4.16 10.61 -11.02
CA GLY A 29 5.54 10.49 -10.55
C GLY A 29 5.70 9.38 -9.53
N ASN A 30 6.67 9.54 -8.67
CA ASN A 30 6.96 8.58 -7.62
C ASN A 30 6.13 8.89 -6.38
N VAL A 31 5.76 7.85 -5.66
CA VAL A 31 5.10 7.97 -4.35
C VAL A 31 5.99 7.34 -3.31
N THR A 32 6.33 8.11 -2.28
CA THR A 32 7.10 7.61 -1.14
C THR A 32 6.30 7.82 0.13
N LYS A 33 6.10 6.76 0.89
CA LYS A 33 5.41 6.80 2.18
C LYS A 33 6.28 6.13 3.22
N THR A 34 6.57 6.84 4.31
CA THR A 34 7.39 6.32 5.40
C THR A 34 6.58 6.34 6.68
N TYR A 35 6.45 5.18 7.32
CA TYR A 35 5.74 5.02 8.58
C TYR A 35 6.73 4.55 9.63
N LYS A 36 6.95 5.34 10.67
CA LYS A 36 7.87 4.97 11.74
C LYS A 36 7.20 4.15 12.83
N GLY A 37 5.91 4.12 12.85
CA GLY A 37 5.14 3.32 13.79
C GLY A 37 4.49 2.14 13.09
N THR A 38 3.29 1.81 13.53
CA THR A 38 2.52 0.70 12.96
C THR A 38 1.70 1.16 11.78
N TYR A 39 1.66 0.37 10.74
CA TYR A 39 0.80 0.59 9.57
C TYR A 39 -0.25 -0.51 9.54
N THR A 40 -1.53 -0.13 9.58
CA THR A 40 -2.64 -1.07 9.53
C THR A 40 -3.53 -0.74 8.35
N GLN A 41 -3.85 -1.74 7.54
CA GLN A 41 -4.74 -1.59 6.39
C GLN A 41 -5.80 -2.68 6.45
N SER A 42 -7.09 -2.29 6.45
CA SER A 42 -8.23 -3.21 6.47
C SER A 42 -9.09 -2.96 5.25
N VAL A 43 -9.38 -4.00 4.49
CA VAL A 43 -10.21 -3.93 3.29
C VAL A 43 -11.31 -4.96 3.41
N THR A 44 -12.57 -4.50 3.41
CA THR A 44 -13.72 -5.41 3.51
C THR A 44 -14.00 -6.12 2.18
N GLY A 45 -13.81 -5.43 1.08
CA GLY A 45 -14.03 -6.00 -0.25
C GLY A 45 -12.75 -6.58 -0.83
N ASN A 46 -12.57 -6.44 -2.12
CA ASN A 46 -11.38 -6.92 -2.81
C ASN A 46 -10.21 -5.97 -2.63
N HIS A 47 -9.03 -6.53 -2.48
CA HIS A 47 -7.79 -5.77 -2.42
C HIS A 47 -6.91 -6.22 -3.58
N LEU A 48 -6.69 -5.33 -4.56
CA LEU A 48 -5.94 -5.65 -5.76
C LEU A 48 -4.67 -4.81 -5.81
N VAL A 49 -3.53 -5.46 -5.96
CA VAL A 49 -2.24 -4.81 -6.16
C VAL A 49 -1.66 -5.29 -7.48
N THR A 50 -1.37 -4.36 -8.40
CA THR A 50 -0.81 -4.68 -9.70
C THR A 50 0.48 -3.91 -9.90
N SER A 51 1.54 -4.60 -10.30
CA SER A 51 2.83 -3.98 -10.60
C SER A 51 3.35 -4.50 -11.92
N LYS A 52 3.72 -3.60 -12.82
CA LYS A 52 4.29 -3.99 -14.12
C LYS A 52 5.79 -4.24 -14.02
N GLY A 53 6.43 -3.73 -13.01
CA GLY A 53 7.84 -3.99 -12.75
C GLY A 53 8.00 -5.03 -11.66
N GLN A 54 8.93 -4.80 -10.78
CA GLN A 54 9.16 -5.67 -9.63
C GLN A 54 8.23 -5.31 -8.48
N TYR A 55 7.79 -6.31 -7.77
CA TYR A 55 7.09 -6.14 -6.51
C TYR A 55 7.96 -6.75 -5.42
N ASN A 56 8.49 -5.92 -4.53
CA ASN A 56 9.38 -6.35 -3.46
C ASN A 56 8.71 -6.18 -2.11
N HIS A 57 8.73 -7.23 -1.32
CA HIS A 57 8.17 -7.22 0.02
C HIS A 57 9.23 -7.75 0.99
N ASN A 58 9.93 -6.84 1.68
CA ASN A 58 11.01 -7.18 2.59
C ASN A 58 10.52 -7.05 4.03
N VAL A 59 10.66 -8.11 4.80
CA VAL A 59 10.26 -8.16 6.20
C VAL A 59 11.43 -8.67 7.02
N THR A 60 11.91 -7.87 7.98
CA THR A 60 12.99 -8.28 8.86
C THR A 60 12.54 -9.33 9.87
N GLY A 61 11.31 -9.19 10.37
CA GLY A 61 10.75 -10.15 11.31
C GLY A 61 10.02 -11.29 10.62
N THR A 62 8.86 -11.62 11.14
CA THR A 62 8.04 -12.72 10.62
C THR A 62 7.11 -12.19 9.53
N PHE A 63 7.02 -12.89 8.43
CA PHE A 63 6.04 -12.64 7.38
C PHE A 63 4.95 -13.71 7.46
N ASN A 64 3.71 -13.31 7.76
CA ASN A 64 2.57 -14.21 7.82
C ASN A 64 1.63 -13.92 6.67
N MET A 65 1.28 -14.95 5.91
CA MET A 65 0.24 -14.88 4.90
C MET A 65 -0.80 -15.96 5.23
N ILE A 66 -1.97 -15.54 5.65
CA ILE A 66 -3.00 -16.43 6.15
C ILE A 66 -4.26 -16.24 5.32
N SER A 67 -4.81 -17.34 4.80
CA SER A 67 -6.04 -17.32 4.04
C SER A 67 -6.93 -18.45 4.53
N GLN A 68 -8.22 -18.17 4.71
CA GLN A 68 -9.20 -19.22 5.02
C GLN A 68 -9.58 -20.00 3.77
N GLY A 69 -9.33 -19.45 2.61
CA GLY A 69 -9.56 -20.14 1.35
C GLY A 69 -8.24 -20.62 0.75
N VAL A 70 -8.08 -20.44 -0.54
CA VAL A 70 -6.91 -20.89 -1.28
C VAL A 70 -5.89 -19.77 -1.39
N VAL A 71 -4.60 -20.10 -1.20
CA VAL A 71 -3.49 -19.22 -1.55
C VAL A 71 -2.90 -19.74 -2.86
N THR A 72 -2.89 -18.90 -3.88
CA THR A 72 -2.34 -19.26 -5.17
C THR A 72 -1.09 -18.43 -5.44
N ILE A 73 0.02 -19.10 -5.70
CA ILE A 73 1.27 -18.46 -6.10
C ILE A 73 1.68 -19.05 -7.43
N THR A 74 1.74 -18.20 -8.45
CA THR A 74 2.05 -18.65 -9.79
C THR A 74 3.26 -17.87 -10.32
N GLY A 75 4.23 -18.57 -10.84
CA GLY A 75 5.41 -17.97 -11.43
C GLY A 75 6.12 -18.96 -12.31
N THR A 76 7.03 -18.48 -13.18
CA THR A 76 7.89 -19.36 -13.95
C THR A 76 8.80 -20.16 -13.03
N GLN A 77 9.27 -19.52 -11.98
CA GLN A 77 10.09 -20.16 -10.95
C GLN A 77 9.68 -19.60 -9.58
N ILE A 78 9.61 -20.46 -8.60
CA ILE A 78 9.31 -20.07 -7.21
C ILE A 78 10.45 -20.62 -6.35
N TYR A 79 11.15 -19.72 -5.65
CA TYR A 79 12.25 -20.09 -4.77
C TYR A 79 11.81 -20.02 -3.32
N LEU A 80 11.94 -21.13 -2.61
CA LEU A 80 11.66 -21.24 -1.19
C LEU A 80 12.90 -21.75 -0.49
N ASN A 81 13.29 -21.03 0.58
CA ASN A 81 14.43 -21.46 1.39
C ASN A 81 13.99 -22.33 2.55
#